data_2b63ec19417e29999ffbca4b7e158d82
#
_entry.id   2b63ec19417e29999ffbca4b7e158d82
#
_cell.length_a   1.000
_cell.length_b   1.000
_cell.length_c   1.000
_cell.angle_alpha   90.00
_cell.angle_beta   90.00
_cell.angle_gamma   90.00
#
_symmetry.space_group_name_H-M   'P 1'
#
loop_
_entity.id
_entity.type
_entity.pdbx_description
1 polymer ?
#
loop_
_entity_poly.entity_id
_entity_poly.type
_entity_poly.pdbx_seq_one_letter_code
_entity_poly.pdbx_strand_id
1 'polypeptide(L)'
;PDQKTVKIPAQGAELESWLGLADISDLVPQGWSLAGGSMMRLFACERGYEGSRATRDIDVVLNIRARRRLIEEFVHALKSTGFVIDGYNASGQNHRWVRGLAQIDVLVPSGQSEKTLSYDFSGLGKVLMTRGAQFGIDRTSSVAVECAGRTFLVNRPDALGALYEKCSALLNNGDTHKQRHFHDILVLVCLLSTSERRDLIGLSGKQRSRLAWGLRRALVEPGIGRPHEREVAQNIGSFLDESLKN
;
A
#
# COMPACT_ATOMS: atom_id res chain seq x y z
N PRO A 1 9.76 7.19 23.77
CA PRO A 1 8.31 7.07 23.75
C PRO A 1 7.96 5.66 23.31
N ASP A 2 7.21 4.92 24.13
CA ASP A 2 6.77 3.57 23.81
C ASP A 2 5.96 3.61 22.52
N GLN A 3 6.50 2.98 21.48
CA GLN A 3 5.81 2.89 20.20
C GLN A 3 4.60 1.97 20.40
N LYS A 4 3.39 2.53 20.29
CA LYS A 4 2.14 1.80 20.50
C LYS A 4 2.09 0.62 19.52
N THR A 5 2.04 -0.61 20.04
CA THR A 5 1.89 -1.82 19.22
C THR A 5 0.46 -1.92 18.68
N VAL A 6 0.32 -2.12 17.39
CA VAL A 6 -0.97 -2.27 16.70
C VAL A 6 -1.34 -3.76 16.66
N LYS A 7 -2.48 -4.11 17.25
CA LYS A 7 -2.99 -5.49 17.23
C LYS A 7 -3.81 -5.75 15.97
N ILE A 8 -3.45 -6.78 15.22
CA ILE A 8 -4.18 -7.24 14.03
C ILE A 8 -4.93 -8.53 14.38
N PRO A 9 -6.26 -8.48 14.49
CA PRO A 9 -7.10 -9.65 14.76
C PRO A 9 -7.33 -10.45 13.47
N ALA A 10 -6.30 -11.13 12.98
CA ALA A 10 -6.34 -11.91 11.76
C ALA A 10 -6.65 -13.39 12.03
N GLN A 11 -7.27 -14.06 11.04
CA GLN A 11 -7.57 -15.48 11.06
C GLN A 11 -7.37 -16.10 9.68
N GLY A 12 -7.19 -17.43 9.63
CA GLY A 12 -7.06 -18.17 8.37
C GLY A 12 -5.95 -17.63 7.47
N ALA A 13 -6.24 -17.39 6.20
CA ALA A 13 -5.27 -16.92 5.21
C ALA A 13 -4.70 -15.53 5.54
N GLU A 14 -5.50 -14.62 6.14
CA GLU A 14 -5.02 -13.32 6.60
C GLU A 14 -3.93 -13.50 7.66
N LEU A 15 -4.18 -14.35 8.66
CA LEU A 15 -3.21 -14.65 9.72
C LEU A 15 -1.91 -15.22 9.15
N GLU A 16 -2.00 -16.24 8.29
CA GLU A 16 -0.84 -16.86 7.68
C GLU A 16 0.00 -15.85 6.87
N SER A 17 -0.66 -14.92 6.17
CA SER A 17 0.00 -13.87 5.40
C SER A 17 0.72 -12.86 6.30
N TRP A 18 0.11 -12.44 7.43
CA TRP A 18 0.78 -11.57 8.41
C TRP A 18 1.97 -12.25 9.08
N LEU A 19 1.86 -13.53 9.45
CA LEU A 19 2.98 -14.30 10.01
C LEU A 19 4.08 -14.51 8.97
N GLY A 20 3.71 -14.72 7.71
CA GLY A 20 4.66 -14.76 6.60
C GLY A 20 5.42 -13.45 6.42
N LEU A 21 4.72 -12.31 6.52
CA LEU A 21 5.37 -11.00 6.48
C LEU A 21 6.29 -10.79 7.68
N ALA A 22 5.94 -11.29 8.86
CA ALA A 22 6.80 -11.24 10.05
C ALA A 22 8.14 -11.94 9.79
N ASP A 23 8.12 -13.15 9.20
CA ASP A 23 9.34 -13.89 8.85
C ASP A 23 10.23 -13.10 7.87
N ILE A 24 9.62 -12.44 6.87
CA ILE A 24 10.33 -11.62 5.90
C ILE A 24 10.87 -10.34 6.55
N SER A 25 10.10 -9.69 7.42
CA SER A 25 10.50 -8.47 8.11
C SER A 25 11.73 -8.67 9.01
N ASP A 26 11.86 -9.83 9.64
CA ASP A 26 13.04 -10.19 10.44
C ASP A 26 14.31 -10.31 9.58
N LEU A 27 14.18 -10.75 8.32
CA LEU A 27 15.29 -10.91 7.38
C LEU A 27 15.61 -9.65 6.58
N VAL A 28 14.57 -8.89 6.20
CA VAL A 28 14.66 -7.65 5.42
C VAL A 28 13.86 -6.56 6.13
N PRO A 29 14.41 -5.94 7.20
CA PRO A 29 13.66 -5.03 8.06
C PRO A 29 13.33 -3.68 7.42
N GLN A 30 13.96 -3.31 6.31
CA GLN A 30 13.82 -1.99 5.69
C GLN A 30 13.86 -2.05 4.16
N GLY A 31 13.40 -0.96 3.52
CA GLY A 31 13.46 -0.78 2.07
C GLY A 31 12.17 -1.16 1.36
N TRP A 32 11.15 -1.58 2.06
CA TRP A 32 9.84 -1.90 1.52
C TRP A 32 8.74 -1.20 2.31
N SER A 33 7.56 -1.16 1.74
CA SER A 33 6.36 -0.57 2.36
C SER A 33 5.13 -1.41 2.04
N LEU A 34 4.22 -1.53 3.01
CA LEU A 34 2.89 -2.09 2.75
C LEU A 34 2.14 -1.23 1.73
N ALA A 35 1.31 -1.90 0.95
CA ALA A 35 0.32 -1.31 0.04
C ALA A 35 -1.02 -2.07 0.14
N GLY A 36 -1.91 -1.81 -0.78
CA GLY A 36 -3.11 -2.62 -0.99
C GLY A 36 -4.11 -2.65 0.16
N GLY A 37 -4.69 -3.83 0.37
CA GLY A 37 -5.72 -4.08 1.39
C GLY A 37 -5.15 -4.20 2.80
N SER A 38 -3.99 -4.84 2.95
CA SER A 38 -3.31 -5.04 4.23
C SER A 38 -2.83 -3.73 4.85
N MET A 39 -2.39 -2.76 4.04
CA MET A 39 -2.12 -1.39 4.48
C MET A 39 -3.38 -0.73 5.07
N MET A 40 -4.53 -0.86 4.40
CA MET A 40 -5.82 -0.34 4.90
C MET A 40 -6.24 -1.01 6.20
N ARG A 41 -6.03 -2.34 6.31
CA ARG A 41 -6.28 -3.12 7.53
C ARG A 41 -5.45 -2.60 8.70
N LEU A 42 -4.16 -2.37 8.47
CA LEU A 42 -3.26 -1.83 9.49
C LEU A 42 -3.70 -0.43 9.97
N PHE A 43 -4.03 0.49 9.05
CA PHE A 43 -4.55 1.81 9.42
C PHE A 43 -5.83 1.74 10.24
N ALA A 44 -6.76 0.89 9.87
CA ALA A 44 -8.01 0.73 10.60
C ALA A 44 -7.76 0.24 12.04
N CYS A 45 -6.89 -0.76 12.22
CA CYS A 45 -6.52 -1.24 13.55
C CYS A 45 -5.76 -0.18 14.36
N GLU A 46 -4.82 0.54 13.73
CA GLU A 46 -4.01 1.58 14.38
C GLU A 46 -4.86 2.74 14.89
N ARG A 47 -5.88 3.13 14.13
CA ARG A 47 -6.70 4.32 14.39
C ARG A 47 -8.11 4.00 14.92
N GLY A 48 -8.39 2.72 15.20
CA GLY A 48 -9.69 2.30 15.74
C GLY A 48 -10.86 2.53 14.77
N TYR A 49 -10.61 2.41 13.46
CA TYR A 49 -11.64 2.58 12.46
C TYR A 49 -12.39 1.27 12.23
N GLU A 50 -13.70 1.29 12.47
CA GLU A 50 -14.56 0.13 12.26
C GLU A 50 -14.93 -0.03 10.78
N GLY A 51 -14.99 -1.28 10.31
CA GLY A 51 -15.44 -1.60 8.96
C GLY A 51 -14.30 -1.87 7.96
N SER A 52 -13.05 -2.05 8.41
CA SER A 52 -12.02 -2.56 7.52
C SER A 52 -12.31 -4.00 7.12
N ARG A 53 -12.24 -4.29 5.83
CA ARG A 53 -12.36 -5.65 5.33
C ARG A 53 -11.10 -6.46 5.62
N ALA A 54 -11.27 -7.75 5.91
CA ALA A 54 -10.16 -8.69 5.90
C ALA A 54 -9.59 -8.81 4.48
N THR A 55 -8.29 -9.01 4.37
CA THR A 55 -7.59 -9.27 3.10
C THR A 55 -6.75 -10.54 3.23
N ARG A 56 -6.72 -11.35 2.17
CA ARG A 56 -5.94 -12.61 2.19
C ARG A 56 -4.47 -12.37 1.90
N ASP A 57 -4.19 -11.35 1.13
CA ASP A 57 -2.89 -11.04 0.56
C ASP A 57 -2.22 -9.88 1.29
N ILE A 58 -0.92 -9.91 1.29
CA ILE A 58 -0.06 -8.79 1.70
C ILE A 58 0.58 -8.23 0.42
N ASP A 59 0.27 -6.98 0.10
CA ASP A 59 0.97 -6.25 -0.96
C ASP A 59 2.17 -5.51 -0.36
N VAL A 60 3.38 -5.72 -0.90
CA VAL A 60 4.59 -4.97 -0.54
C VAL A 60 5.17 -4.29 -1.75
N VAL A 61 5.59 -3.04 -1.58
CA VAL A 61 6.29 -2.27 -2.62
C VAL A 61 7.73 -2.09 -2.20
N LEU A 62 8.66 -2.47 -3.08
CA LEU A 62 10.10 -2.41 -2.82
C LEU A 62 10.70 -1.08 -3.29
N ASN A 63 11.48 -0.40 -2.45
CA ASN A 63 12.22 0.84 -2.79
C ASN A 63 13.49 0.55 -3.60
N ILE A 64 13.32 0.04 -4.81
CA ILE A 64 14.44 -0.33 -5.70
C ILE A 64 15.25 0.87 -6.20
N ARG A 65 14.72 2.10 -6.07
CA ARG A 65 15.46 3.33 -6.41
C ARG A 65 16.57 3.60 -5.40
N ALA A 66 16.27 3.40 -4.12
CA ALA A 66 17.26 3.60 -3.07
C ALA A 66 18.25 2.42 -2.97
N ARG A 67 17.79 1.19 -3.27
CA ARG A 67 18.58 -0.03 -3.05
C ARG A 67 18.31 -1.04 -4.17
N ARG A 68 19.19 -1.09 -5.18
CA ARG A 68 19.01 -1.95 -6.36
C ARG A 68 18.91 -3.45 -6.05
N ARG A 69 19.68 -3.93 -5.07
CA ARG A 69 19.69 -5.35 -4.66
C ARG A 69 18.52 -5.76 -3.79
N LEU A 70 17.67 -4.83 -3.43
CA LEU A 70 16.55 -5.10 -2.53
C LEU A 70 15.60 -6.19 -3.06
N ILE A 71 15.37 -6.26 -4.37
CA ILE A 71 14.56 -7.34 -4.95
C ILE A 71 15.20 -8.70 -4.70
N GLU A 72 16.51 -8.83 -4.97
CA GLU A 72 17.26 -10.08 -4.77
C GLU A 72 17.20 -10.51 -3.29
N GLU A 73 17.40 -9.58 -2.38
CA GLU A 73 17.36 -9.82 -0.94
C GLU A 73 15.96 -10.21 -0.48
N PHE A 74 14.93 -9.53 -0.95
CA PHE A 74 13.55 -9.83 -0.60
C PHE A 74 13.10 -11.19 -1.15
N VAL A 75 13.49 -11.52 -2.38
CA VAL A 75 13.25 -12.82 -3.01
C VAL A 75 14.01 -13.93 -2.27
N HIS A 76 15.26 -13.67 -1.87
CA HIS A 76 16.01 -14.63 -1.06
C HIS A 76 15.28 -14.89 0.27
N ALA A 77 14.81 -13.86 0.95
CA ALA A 77 14.03 -13.99 2.19
C ALA A 77 12.74 -14.79 1.97
N LEU A 78 11.98 -14.53 0.90
CA LEU A 78 10.80 -15.31 0.56
C LEU A 78 11.13 -16.80 0.37
N LYS A 79 12.15 -17.12 -0.43
CA LYS A 79 12.57 -18.51 -0.68
C LYS A 79 13.07 -19.20 0.59
N SER A 80 13.88 -18.52 1.40
CA SER A 80 14.43 -19.08 2.64
C SER A 80 13.36 -19.34 3.71
N THR A 81 12.24 -18.62 3.65
CA THR A 81 11.08 -18.82 4.54
C THR A 81 10.01 -19.75 3.94
N GLY A 82 10.32 -20.41 2.82
CA GLY A 82 9.48 -21.44 2.22
C GLY A 82 8.39 -20.92 1.27
N PHE A 83 8.41 -19.64 0.89
CA PHE A 83 7.51 -19.15 -0.17
C PHE A 83 7.99 -19.60 -1.54
N VAL A 84 7.03 -19.91 -2.40
CA VAL A 84 7.22 -20.26 -3.80
C VAL A 84 6.40 -19.34 -4.69
N ILE A 85 6.82 -19.20 -5.94
CA ILE A 85 6.12 -18.40 -6.94
C ILE A 85 4.80 -19.07 -7.33
N ASP A 86 3.70 -18.31 -7.33
CA ASP A 86 2.37 -18.76 -7.76
C ASP A 86 2.09 -18.38 -9.23
N GLY A 87 2.99 -18.81 -10.12
CA GLY A 87 2.81 -18.64 -11.58
C GLY A 87 3.02 -17.24 -12.11
N TYR A 88 2.66 -17.06 -13.41
CA TYR A 88 2.77 -15.80 -14.14
C TYR A 88 1.39 -15.34 -14.58
N ASN A 89 1.13 -14.04 -14.54
CA ASN A 89 -0.08 -13.49 -15.15
C ASN A 89 0.01 -13.56 -16.69
N ALA A 90 -1.10 -13.22 -17.39
CA ALA A 90 -1.18 -13.24 -18.83
C ALA A 90 -0.15 -12.32 -19.54
N SER A 91 0.43 -11.35 -18.83
CA SER A 91 1.48 -10.44 -19.31
C SER A 91 2.91 -10.94 -19.01
N GLY A 92 3.06 -12.16 -18.50
CA GLY A 92 4.34 -12.75 -18.10
C GLY A 92 4.96 -12.08 -16.86
N GLN A 93 4.15 -11.40 -16.05
CA GLN A 93 4.59 -10.80 -14.80
C GLN A 93 4.38 -11.77 -13.66
N ASN A 94 5.36 -11.84 -12.79
CA ASN A 94 5.29 -12.58 -11.55
C ASN A 94 5.40 -11.60 -10.38
N HIS A 95 4.46 -11.66 -9.47
CA HIS A 95 4.43 -10.83 -8.28
C HIS A 95 3.97 -11.59 -7.06
N ARG A 96 3.32 -12.75 -7.27
CA ARG A 96 2.68 -13.51 -6.20
C ARG A 96 3.55 -14.62 -5.68
N TRP A 97 3.68 -14.65 -4.36
CA TRP A 97 4.39 -15.66 -3.60
C TRP A 97 3.45 -16.30 -2.60
N VAL A 98 3.47 -17.62 -2.51
CA VAL A 98 2.58 -18.39 -1.65
C VAL A 98 3.33 -19.37 -0.76
N ARG A 99 2.81 -19.59 0.46
CA ARG A 99 3.25 -20.59 1.41
C ARG A 99 2.04 -21.09 2.18
N GLY A 100 1.53 -22.28 1.87
CA GLY A 100 0.26 -22.73 2.42
C GLY A 100 -0.88 -21.80 2.07
N LEU A 101 -1.52 -21.18 3.08
CA LEU A 101 -2.56 -20.16 2.88
C LEU A 101 -2.00 -18.73 2.80
N ALA A 102 -0.73 -18.53 3.14
CA ALA A 102 -0.08 -17.22 3.10
C ALA A 102 0.14 -16.77 1.66
N GLN A 103 -0.12 -15.49 1.38
CA GLN A 103 0.12 -14.85 0.10
C GLN A 103 0.80 -13.50 0.29
N ILE A 104 1.93 -13.28 -0.42
CA ILE A 104 2.64 -12.00 -0.48
C ILE A 104 2.81 -11.61 -1.94
N ASP A 105 2.30 -10.45 -2.32
CA ASP A 105 2.44 -9.88 -3.65
C ASP A 105 3.56 -8.81 -3.62
N VAL A 106 4.59 -9.00 -4.44
CA VAL A 106 5.77 -8.13 -4.51
C VAL A 106 5.67 -7.19 -5.69
N LEU A 107 5.68 -5.90 -5.41
CA LEU A 107 5.47 -4.82 -6.35
C LEU A 107 6.68 -3.88 -6.37
N VAL A 108 6.81 -3.10 -7.46
CA VAL A 108 7.79 -2.01 -7.55
C VAL A 108 7.12 -0.73 -8.02
N PRO A 109 7.66 0.47 -7.67
CA PRO A 109 7.11 1.73 -8.16
C PRO A 109 7.21 1.82 -9.69
N SER A 110 6.18 2.35 -10.35
CA SER A 110 6.20 2.65 -11.78
C SER A 110 7.23 3.75 -12.12
N GLY A 111 7.58 3.84 -13.41
CA GLY A 111 8.55 4.83 -13.91
C GLY A 111 10.01 4.40 -13.68
N GLN A 112 10.26 3.11 -13.55
CA GLN A 112 11.61 2.53 -13.64
C GLN A 112 12.05 2.47 -15.10
N SER A 113 13.36 2.54 -15.35
CA SER A 113 13.90 2.37 -16.69
C SER A 113 13.69 0.93 -17.18
N GLU A 114 13.54 0.74 -18.49
CA GLU A 114 13.48 -0.61 -19.09
C GLU A 114 14.67 -1.47 -18.68
N LYS A 115 15.84 -0.87 -18.57
CA LYS A 115 17.06 -1.54 -18.08
C LYS A 115 16.94 -2.05 -16.64
N THR A 116 16.18 -1.36 -15.78
CA THR A 116 15.90 -1.81 -14.41
C THR A 116 14.89 -2.95 -14.41
N LEU A 117 13.98 -2.98 -15.37
CA LEU A 117 12.89 -3.95 -15.46
C LEU A 117 13.26 -5.20 -16.28
N SER A 118 14.23 -5.08 -17.20
CA SER A 118 14.74 -6.20 -18.00
C SER A 118 15.77 -7.07 -17.25
N TYR A 119 16.17 -6.64 -16.06
CA TYR A 119 17.01 -7.46 -15.21
C TYR A 119 16.15 -8.63 -14.72
N ASP A 120 16.44 -9.82 -15.18
CA ASP A 120 15.87 -11.06 -14.63
C ASP A 120 16.40 -11.25 -13.22
N PHE A 121 15.67 -10.70 -12.26
CA PHE A 121 15.97 -10.82 -10.83
C PHE A 121 15.81 -12.28 -10.40
N SER A 122 16.82 -13.11 -10.71
CA SER A 122 16.91 -14.52 -10.31
C SER A 122 15.73 -15.40 -10.76
N GLY A 123 15.28 -15.27 -12.00
CA GLY A 123 14.19 -16.08 -12.58
C GLY A 123 12.78 -15.58 -12.25
N LEU A 124 12.64 -14.33 -11.79
CA LEU A 124 11.34 -13.74 -11.44
C LEU A 124 10.50 -13.31 -12.64
N GLY A 125 11.08 -13.22 -13.82
CA GLY A 125 10.41 -12.62 -14.95
C GLY A 125 10.12 -11.11 -14.74
N LYS A 126 9.08 -10.59 -15.38
CA LYS A 126 8.70 -9.17 -15.27
C LYS A 126 8.03 -8.89 -13.92
N VAL A 127 8.55 -7.94 -13.17
CA VAL A 127 7.96 -7.49 -11.89
C VAL A 127 6.73 -6.62 -12.14
N LEU A 128 5.69 -6.74 -11.32
CA LEU A 128 4.50 -5.91 -11.40
C LEU A 128 4.77 -4.50 -10.86
N MET A 129 4.47 -3.50 -11.70
CA MET A 129 4.65 -2.09 -11.36
C MET A 129 3.36 -1.47 -10.85
N THR A 130 3.46 -0.64 -9.80
CA THR A 130 2.34 0.12 -9.28
C THR A 130 2.57 1.63 -9.34
N ARG A 131 1.52 2.36 -9.75
CA ARG A 131 1.56 3.83 -9.87
C ARG A 131 1.39 4.49 -8.50
N GLY A 132 2.11 5.60 -8.29
CA GLY A 132 2.00 6.38 -7.06
C GLY A 132 2.82 5.85 -5.88
N ALA A 133 3.27 4.61 -5.92
CA ALA A 133 3.94 3.95 -4.82
C ALA A 133 5.25 4.63 -4.37
N GLN A 134 5.99 5.31 -5.27
CA GLN A 134 7.18 6.04 -4.85
C GLN A 134 6.85 7.13 -3.83
N PHE A 135 5.73 7.83 -3.99
CA PHE A 135 5.30 8.85 -3.02
C PHE A 135 4.98 8.25 -1.65
N GLY A 136 4.35 7.07 -1.60
CA GLY A 136 4.10 6.33 -0.37
C GLY A 136 5.39 5.82 0.28
N ILE A 137 6.30 5.25 -0.52
CA ILE A 137 7.62 4.78 -0.05
C ILE A 137 8.41 5.92 0.61
N ASP A 138 8.45 7.11 0.00
CA ASP A 138 9.19 8.28 0.52
C ASP A 138 8.62 8.79 1.86
N ARG A 139 7.40 8.34 2.22
CA ARG A 139 6.66 8.67 3.46
C ARG A 139 6.50 7.46 4.39
N THR A 140 7.33 6.44 4.21
CA THR A 140 7.24 5.19 4.96
C THR A 140 7.92 5.30 6.32
N SER A 141 7.26 4.75 7.33
CA SER A 141 7.79 4.54 8.69
C SER A 141 7.47 3.14 9.19
N SER A 142 8.24 2.66 10.17
CA SER A 142 8.02 1.37 10.81
C SER A 142 7.01 1.48 11.94
N VAL A 143 6.14 0.50 12.07
CA VAL A 143 5.13 0.36 13.12
C VAL A 143 5.26 -1.02 13.75
N ALA A 144 5.21 -1.10 15.09
CA ALA A 144 5.15 -2.38 15.77
C ALA A 144 3.75 -2.99 15.64
N VAL A 145 3.70 -4.23 15.17
CA VAL A 145 2.46 -4.99 14.95
C VAL A 145 2.48 -6.25 15.80
N GLU A 146 1.37 -6.56 16.46
CA GLU A 146 1.13 -7.82 17.15
C GLU A 146 0.06 -8.61 16.40
N CYS A 147 0.40 -9.83 15.99
CA CYS A 147 -0.51 -10.77 15.36
C CYS A 147 -0.31 -12.16 15.96
N ALA A 148 -1.35 -12.77 16.51
CA ALA A 148 -1.33 -14.08 17.17
C ALA A 148 -0.19 -14.23 18.22
N GLY A 149 0.05 -13.20 19.02
CA GLY A 149 1.07 -13.21 20.08
C GLY A 149 2.51 -12.97 19.61
N ARG A 150 2.75 -12.84 18.29
CA ARG A 150 4.05 -12.45 17.74
C ARG A 150 4.07 -10.94 17.47
N THR A 151 5.11 -10.26 17.96
CA THR A 151 5.37 -8.84 17.68
C THR A 151 6.50 -8.69 16.67
N PHE A 152 6.30 -7.85 15.66
CA PHE A 152 7.27 -7.56 14.60
C PHE A 152 7.10 -6.16 14.02
N LEU A 153 8.08 -5.68 13.28
CA LEU A 153 8.02 -4.37 12.65
C LEU A 153 7.45 -4.47 11.23
N VAL A 154 6.56 -3.56 10.90
CA VAL A 154 5.97 -3.43 9.57
C VAL A 154 6.21 -2.03 9.04
N ASN A 155 6.73 -1.92 7.83
CA ASN A 155 6.91 -0.64 7.16
C ASN A 155 5.62 -0.28 6.41
N ARG A 156 5.09 0.91 6.63
CA ARG A 156 3.90 1.40 5.95
C ARG A 156 4.03 2.89 5.61
N PRO A 157 3.41 3.37 4.52
CA PRO A 157 3.35 4.81 4.27
C PRO A 157 2.54 5.49 5.39
N ASP A 158 2.64 6.81 5.50
CA ASP A 158 1.62 7.57 6.25
C ASP A 158 0.28 7.60 5.49
N ALA A 159 -0.78 8.13 6.11
CA ALA A 159 -2.11 8.12 5.50
C ALA A 159 -2.18 8.99 4.23
N LEU A 160 -1.36 10.04 4.11
CA LEU A 160 -1.28 10.85 2.89
C LEU A 160 -0.60 10.09 1.75
N GLY A 161 0.48 9.35 2.04
CA GLY A 161 1.13 8.45 1.10
C GLY A 161 0.17 7.36 0.59
N ALA A 162 -0.54 6.72 1.52
CA ALA A 162 -1.55 5.71 1.20
C ALA A 162 -2.70 6.28 0.34
N LEU A 163 -3.20 7.47 0.67
CA LEU A 163 -4.23 8.15 -0.11
C LEU A 163 -3.77 8.43 -1.54
N TYR A 164 -2.53 8.89 -1.71
CA TYR A 164 -1.96 9.14 -3.03
C TYR A 164 -1.81 7.86 -3.86
N GLU A 165 -1.41 6.75 -3.23
CA GLU A 165 -1.34 5.43 -3.89
C GLU A 165 -2.73 4.98 -4.35
N LYS A 166 -3.75 5.07 -3.51
CA LYS A 166 -5.13 4.67 -3.85
C LYS A 166 -5.71 5.55 -4.96
N CYS A 167 -5.50 6.86 -4.93
CA CYS A 167 -5.88 7.75 -6.03
C CYS A 167 -5.14 7.41 -7.33
N SER A 168 -3.88 7.01 -7.25
CA SER A 168 -3.09 6.62 -8.41
C SER A 168 -3.49 5.26 -8.98
N ALA A 169 -3.93 4.32 -8.15
CA ALA A 169 -4.41 3.00 -8.57
C ALA A 169 -5.65 3.09 -9.47
N LEU A 170 -6.49 4.12 -9.31
CA LEU A 170 -7.66 4.36 -10.17
C LEU A 170 -7.30 4.58 -11.65
N LEU A 171 -6.04 4.92 -11.96
CA LEU A 171 -5.55 5.04 -13.34
C LEU A 171 -5.25 3.70 -14.02
N ASN A 172 -5.31 2.61 -13.26
CA ASN A 172 -5.14 1.28 -13.85
C ASN A 172 -6.44 0.89 -14.57
N ASN A 173 -6.42 0.91 -15.89
CA ASN A 173 -7.58 0.59 -16.71
C ASN A 173 -7.94 -0.91 -16.66
N GLY A 174 -7.00 -1.78 -16.30
CA GLY A 174 -7.22 -3.22 -16.14
C GLY A 174 -7.82 -3.64 -14.81
N ASP A 175 -7.97 -2.73 -13.84
CA ASP A 175 -8.58 -3.05 -12.55
C ASP A 175 -10.12 -3.04 -12.67
N THR A 176 -10.72 -4.21 -12.58
CA THR A 176 -12.18 -4.41 -12.60
C THR A 176 -12.85 -4.14 -11.25
N HIS A 177 -12.06 -4.00 -10.18
CA HIS A 177 -12.55 -3.83 -8.81
C HIS A 177 -12.28 -2.43 -8.23
N LYS A 178 -12.45 -1.38 -9.05
CA LYS A 178 -12.19 0.02 -8.64
C LYS A 178 -13.02 0.50 -7.45
N GLN A 179 -14.17 -0.09 -7.19
CA GLN A 179 -15.04 0.27 -6.06
C GLN A 179 -14.31 0.18 -4.71
N ARG A 180 -13.44 -0.82 -4.55
CA ARG A 180 -12.62 -0.94 -3.34
C ARG A 180 -11.70 0.27 -3.14
N HIS A 181 -11.13 0.82 -4.22
CA HIS A 181 -10.27 1.99 -4.14
C HIS A 181 -11.04 3.26 -3.79
N PHE A 182 -12.27 3.42 -4.30
CA PHE A 182 -13.13 4.54 -3.92
C PHE A 182 -13.45 4.53 -2.43
N HIS A 183 -13.83 3.37 -1.90
CA HIS A 183 -14.05 3.21 -0.46
C HIS A 183 -12.78 3.54 0.34
N ASP A 184 -11.64 2.95 -0.02
CA ASP A 184 -10.36 3.18 0.66
C ASP A 184 -9.96 4.67 0.66
N ILE A 185 -10.19 5.40 -0.44
CA ILE A 185 -9.94 6.83 -0.55
C ILE A 185 -10.78 7.62 0.47
N LEU A 186 -12.09 7.33 0.56
CA LEU A 186 -12.99 8.02 1.49
C LEU A 186 -12.63 7.74 2.95
N VAL A 187 -12.20 6.53 3.27
CA VAL A 187 -11.70 6.17 4.60
C VAL A 187 -10.40 6.91 4.92
N LEU A 188 -9.43 6.89 4.01
CA LEU A 188 -8.10 7.47 4.24
C LEU A 188 -8.15 8.99 4.50
N VAL A 189 -9.03 9.73 3.83
CA VAL A 189 -9.15 11.18 4.10
C VAL A 189 -9.60 11.48 5.53
N CYS A 190 -10.40 10.61 6.13
CA CYS A 190 -10.80 10.70 7.54
C CYS A 190 -9.65 10.34 8.49
N LEU A 191 -8.76 9.47 8.04
CA LEU A 191 -7.62 9.01 8.82
C LEU A 191 -6.40 9.94 8.74
N LEU A 192 -6.41 11.00 7.93
CA LEU A 192 -5.33 11.99 7.89
C LEU A 192 -5.16 12.66 9.26
N SER A 193 -3.97 12.58 9.83
CA SER A 193 -3.58 13.31 11.04
C SER A 193 -3.48 14.81 10.76
N THR A 194 -3.40 15.62 11.81
CA THR A 194 -3.20 17.07 11.69
C THR A 194 -1.92 17.42 10.91
N SER A 195 -0.83 16.68 11.12
CA SER A 195 0.42 16.88 10.38
C SER A 195 0.27 16.55 8.89
N GLU A 196 -0.33 15.41 8.58
CA GLU A 196 -0.58 14.98 7.19
C GLU A 196 -1.52 15.95 6.44
N ARG A 197 -2.50 16.54 7.13
CA ARG A 197 -3.35 17.59 6.55
C ARG A 197 -2.56 18.87 6.25
N ARG A 198 -1.59 19.25 7.08
CA ARG A 198 -0.68 20.39 6.82
C ARG A 198 0.22 20.12 5.61
N ASP A 199 0.67 18.89 5.45
CA ASP A 199 1.52 18.48 4.32
C ASP A 199 0.82 18.63 2.96
N LEU A 200 -0.52 18.67 2.92
CA LEU A 200 -1.26 18.99 1.68
C LEU A 200 -0.84 20.32 1.05
N ILE A 201 -0.44 21.29 1.88
CA ILE A 201 0.01 22.63 1.42
C ILE A 201 1.33 22.50 0.64
N GLY A 202 2.24 21.62 1.08
CA GLY A 202 3.57 21.42 0.48
C GLY A 202 3.59 20.53 -0.78
N LEU A 203 2.45 19.98 -1.20
CA LEU A 203 2.39 19.11 -2.37
C LEU A 203 2.67 19.89 -3.67
N SER A 204 3.36 19.23 -4.61
CA SER A 204 3.50 19.72 -5.98
C SER A 204 2.15 19.80 -6.70
N GLY A 205 2.02 20.64 -7.73
CA GLY A 205 0.80 20.76 -8.53
C GLY A 205 0.35 19.40 -9.09
N LYS A 206 1.29 18.54 -9.53
CA LYS A 206 0.99 17.18 -10.02
C LYS A 206 0.40 16.29 -8.92
N GLN A 207 0.91 16.37 -7.70
CA GLN A 207 0.43 15.59 -6.57
C GLN A 207 -0.97 16.08 -6.15
N ARG A 208 -1.17 17.40 -6.03
CA ARG A 208 -2.48 18.00 -5.75
C ARG A 208 -3.53 17.61 -6.78
N SER A 209 -3.21 17.75 -8.07
CA SER A 209 -4.12 17.36 -9.16
C SER A 209 -4.49 15.88 -9.09
N ARG A 210 -3.56 15.00 -8.71
CA ARG A 210 -3.82 13.56 -8.57
C ARG A 210 -4.79 13.28 -7.43
N LEU A 211 -4.57 13.88 -6.25
CA LEU A 211 -5.45 13.71 -5.10
C LEU A 211 -6.84 14.29 -5.38
N ALA A 212 -6.93 15.53 -5.88
CA ALA A 212 -8.20 16.18 -6.22
C ALA A 212 -9.01 15.33 -7.23
N TRP A 213 -8.34 14.80 -8.26
CA TRP A 213 -8.98 13.93 -9.24
C TRP A 213 -9.48 12.63 -8.60
N GLY A 214 -8.68 11.97 -7.76
CA GLY A 214 -9.07 10.72 -7.09
C GLY A 214 -10.25 10.91 -6.15
N LEU A 215 -10.24 12.01 -5.37
CA LEU A 215 -11.35 12.36 -4.47
C LEU A 215 -12.63 12.64 -5.24
N ARG A 216 -12.59 13.42 -6.33
CA ARG A 216 -13.77 13.65 -7.19
C ARG A 216 -14.31 12.35 -7.75
N ARG A 217 -13.44 11.44 -8.19
CA ARG A 217 -13.86 10.11 -8.70
C ARG A 217 -14.56 9.29 -7.61
N ALA A 218 -14.04 9.27 -6.39
CA ALA A 218 -14.67 8.56 -5.26
C ALA A 218 -16.01 9.18 -4.84
N LEU A 219 -16.13 10.51 -4.90
CA LEU A 219 -17.36 11.23 -4.53
C LEU A 219 -18.51 11.05 -5.52
N VAL A 220 -18.24 10.85 -6.81
CA VAL A 220 -19.31 10.64 -7.81
C VAL A 220 -19.83 9.20 -7.83
N GLU A 221 -19.14 8.27 -7.19
CA GLU A 221 -19.58 6.88 -7.12
C GLU A 221 -20.75 6.73 -6.13
N PRO A 222 -21.92 6.25 -6.57
CA PRO A 222 -23.08 6.14 -5.71
C PRO A 222 -22.93 5.00 -4.68
N GLY A 223 -23.46 5.23 -3.47
CA GLY A 223 -23.53 4.20 -2.42
C GLY A 223 -22.20 3.86 -1.74
N ILE A 224 -21.11 4.55 -2.07
CA ILE A 224 -19.80 4.35 -1.43
C ILE A 224 -19.54 5.45 -0.40
N GLY A 225 -19.02 5.04 0.77
CA GLY A 225 -18.65 5.92 1.88
C GLY A 225 -19.82 6.37 2.73
N ARG A 226 -19.51 6.66 3.99
CA ARG A 226 -20.47 7.21 4.97
C ARG A 226 -20.64 8.73 4.72
N PRO A 227 -21.73 9.36 5.13
CA PRO A 227 -21.94 10.79 4.93
C PRO A 227 -20.77 11.67 5.38
N HIS A 228 -20.23 11.43 6.59
CA HIS A 228 -19.10 12.20 7.11
C HIS A 228 -17.80 12.00 6.32
N GLU A 229 -17.55 10.79 5.79
CA GLU A 229 -16.37 10.52 4.94
C GLU A 229 -16.43 11.31 3.64
N ARG A 230 -17.63 11.38 3.05
CA ARG A 230 -17.89 12.14 1.83
C ARG A 230 -17.73 13.65 2.08
N GLU A 231 -18.21 14.15 3.21
CA GLU A 231 -18.07 15.55 3.60
C GLU A 231 -16.59 15.94 3.77
N VAL A 232 -15.80 15.12 4.50
CA VAL A 232 -14.36 15.34 4.66
C VAL A 232 -13.63 15.30 3.31
N ALA A 233 -13.98 14.33 2.45
CA ALA A 233 -13.40 14.21 1.12
C ALA A 233 -13.72 15.43 0.23
N GLN A 234 -14.95 15.97 0.31
CA GLN A 234 -15.36 17.16 -0.42
C GLN A 234 -14.58 18.40 0.04
N ASN A 235 -14.43 18.60 1.35
CA ASN A 235 -13.69 19.73 1.91
C ASN A 235 -12.21 19.70 1.49
N ILE A 236 -11.56 18.54 1.58
CA ILE A 236 -10.17 18.38 1.13
C ILE A 236 -10.05 18.56 -0.39
N GLY A 237 -10.99 18.02 -1.15
CA GLY A 237 -11.03 18.18 -2.60
C GLY A 237 -11.12 19.65 -3.03
N SER A 238 -12.02 20.42 -2.40
CA SER A 238 -12.18 21.85 -2.65
C SER A 238 -10.91 22.64 -2.32
N PHE A 239 -10.29 22.36 -1.18
CA PHE A 239 -9.00 22.98 -0.80
C PHE A 239 -7.90 22.71 -1.84
N LEU A 240 -7.80 21.47 -2.33
CA LEU A 240 -6.80 21.11 -3.35
C LEU A 240 -7.07 21.81 -4.69
N ASP A 241 -8.33 21.93 -5.11
CA ASP A 241 -8.72 22.59 -6.35
C ASP A 241 -8.46 24.11 -6.30
N GLU A 242 -8.73 24.77 -5.18
CA GLU A 242 -8.41 26.18 -4.95
C GLU A 242 -6.89 26.42 -5.00
N SER A 243 -6.11 25.53 -4.37
CA SER A 243 -4.65 25.61 -4.35
C SER A 243 -3.99 25.39 -5.72
N LEU A 244 -4.73 24.91 -6.73
CA LEU A 244 -4.24 24.75 -8.10
C LEU A 244 -4.46 25.98 -8.96
N LYS A 245 -5.30 26.94 -8.51
CA LYS A 245 -5.61 28.18 -9.24
C LYS A 245 -4.65 29.31 -8.90
N ASN A 246 -3.94 29.18 -7.79
CA ASN A 246 -2.93 30.12 -7.31
C ASN A 246 -1.51 29.61 -7.60
#